data_017a1bfb8fe38fe8b2e697eb1c7a0959
#
_entry.id   017a1bfb8fe38fe8b2e697eb1c7a0959
#
_cell.length_a   1.000
_cell.length_b   1.000
_cell.length_c   1.000
_cell.angle_alpha   90.00
_cell.angle_beta   90.00
_cell.angle_gamma   90.00
#
_symmetry.space_group_name_H-M   'P 1'
#
loop_
_entity.id
_entity.type
_entity.pdbx_description
1 polymer ?
#
loop_
_entity_poly.entity_id
_entity_poly.type
_entity_poly.pdbx_seq_one_letter_code
_entity_poly.pdbx_strand_id
1 'polypeptide(L)'
;MGIFNRLFKSRDKPMNQTISSPYRFMFGGTTAGKVVTEQSSMQMTAVYSCVRILAEAVAGLPLHFYKYREGGGKEKAVNHPLYFLLHDEPNSEMTSFVFRETLMTHLLLWGNAYAQIIRNGKGEVVGLYPLMPDRMAVNRDERKEIYYLYTVDSGPQVRLSKSEVLHIPGLGFDGLVGYSPIAMAKNAIGMAIACEEYGAKFFANGANPGGVLEHPGTLKDPVRIRESWNATFGGSSNASKVAVLEEGMKYSPISISPEQAQFLETRKFQINEIARIFRVPPHMVGDLEKSSFSNIEQQSLEFVKYTLCLLYTSDAADDGESVDL
;
A
#
# COMPACT_ATOMS: atom_id res chain seq x y z
N MET A 1 15.88 15.66 -56.08
CA MET A 1 15.79 16.06 -54.66
C MET A 1 14.69 15.23 -53.99
N GLY A 2 14.97 14.12 -53.32
CA GLY A 2 13.87 13.38 -52.71
C GLY A 2 14.16 12.07 -52.03
N ILE A 3 15.41 11.54 -52.09
CA ILE A 3 15.71 10.21 -51.53
C ILE A 3 16.41 10.31 -50.17
N PHE A 4 17.11 11.39 -49.86
CA PHE A 4 17.85 11.59 -48.61
C PHE A 4 16.95 11.95 -47.40
N ASN A 5 15.76 12.50 -47.61
CA ASN A 5 14.84 12.88 -46.53
C ASN A 5 14.08 11.68 -45.89
N ARG A 6 14.24 10.47 -46.42
CA ARG A 6 13.63 9.27 -45.82
C ARG A 6 14.53 8.51 -44.84
N LEU A 7 15.82 8.83 -44.82
CA LEU A 7 16.80 8.13 -43.97
C LEU A 7 17.02 8.75 -42.59
N PHE A 8 16.58 9.98 -42.38
CA PHE A 8 16.64 10.66 -41.08
C PHE A 8 15.25 11.01 -40.60
N LYS A 9 14.38 9.99 -40.39
CA LYS A 9 13.24 10.17 -39.51
C LYS A 9 13.81 10.39 -38.12
N SER A 10 13.75 11.64 -37.66
CA SER A 10 14.01 12.01 -36.28
C SER A 10 13.37 11.01 -35.36
N ARG A 11 14.20 10.32 -34.56
CA ARG A 11 13.73 9.40 -33.50
C ARG A 11 13.46 10.15 -32.19
N ASP A 12 13.05 11.39 -32.26
CA ASP A 12 12.91 12.29 -31.12
C ASP A 12 11.66 11.98 -30.27
N LYS A 13 10.88 10.95 -30.65
CA LYS A 13 9.68 10.57 -29.94
C LYS A 13 9.85 9.20 -29.29
N PRO A 14 9.56 9.07 -28.02
CA PRO A 14 9.67 7.79 -27.31
C PRO A 14 8.76 6.73 -27.93
N MET A 15 9.25 5.50 -28.05
CA MET A 15 8.50 4.37 -28.59
C MET A 15 7.74 3.59 -27.52
N ASN A 16 8.03 3.83 -26.24
CA ASN A 16 7.32 3.15 -25.16
C ASN A 16 5.85 3.59 -25.16
N GLN A 17 4.97 2.61 -25.14
CA GLN A 17 3.53 2.83 -25.00
C GLN A 17 3.15 2.41 -23.60
N THR A 18 2.81 3.39 -22.76
CA THR A 18 2.19 3.11 -21.49
C THR A 18 0.74 2.78 -21.77
N ILE A 19 0.37 1.56 -21.49
CA ILE A 19 -1.02 1.15 -21.50
C ILE A 19 -1.37 0.94 -20.03
N SER A 20 -2.30 1.69 -19.48
CA SER A 20 -2.87 1.46 -18.14
C SER A 20 -3.51 0.06 -17.99
N SER A 21 -3.65 -0.66 -19.10
CA SER A 21 -4.24 -1.98 -19.23
C SER A 21 -3.34 -3.18 -18.87
N PRO A 22 -1.99 -3.18 -19.00
CA PRO A 22 -1.17 -4.37 -18.73
C PRO A 22 -1.21 -4.83 -17.27
N TYR A 23 -1.65 -3.98 -16.36
CA TYR A 23 -1.69 -4.29 -14.93
C TYR A 23 -2.97 -4.99 -14.47
N ARG A 24 -3.92 -5.24 -15.38
CA ARG A 24 -5.17 -5.97 -15.06
C ARG A 24 -4.94 -7.36 -14.47
N PHE A 25 -3.83 -8.02 -14.81
CA PHE A 25 -3.49 -9.33 -14.25
C PHE A 25 -3.09 -9.27 -12.77
N MET A 26 -2.75 -8.07 -12.26
CA MET A 26 -2.40 -7.86 -10.85
C MET A 26 -3.64 -7.79 -9.96
N PHE A 27 -4.81 -7.49 -10.52
CA PHE A 27 -6.08 -7.40 -9.80
C PHE A 27 -6.84 -8.73 -9.93
N GLY A 28 -7.50 -9.13 -8.85
CA GLY A 28 -8.30 -10.34 -8.80
C GLY A 28 -8.12 -11.13 -7.50
N GLY A 29 -8.73 -12.30 -7.43
CA GLY A 29 -8.65 -13.18 -6.27
C GLY A 29 -7.22 -13.64 -5.98
N THR A 30 -6.94 -13.89 -4.70
CA THR A 30 -5.67 -14.45 -4.24
C THR A 30 -5.75 -15.98 -4.19
N THR A 31 -4.60 -16.65 -4.07
CA THR A 31 -4.54 -18.11 -3.85
C THR A 31 -5.23 -18.53 -2.56
N ALA A 32 -5.37 -17.63 -1.59
CA ALA A 32 -6.12 -17.84 -0.35
C ALA A 32 -7.63 -17.56 -0.49
N GLY A 33 -8.13 -17.29 -1.71
CA GLY A 33 -9.55 -17.02 -1.98
C GLY A 33 -10.04 -15.65 -1.48
N LYS A 34 -9.13 -14.75 -1.10
CA LYS A 34 -9.46 -13.39 -0.62
C LYS A 34 -9.29 -12.36 -1.72
N VAL A 35 -10.19 -11.39 -1.77
CA VAL A 35 -10.04 -10.21 -2.63
C VAL A 35 -9.24 -9.17 -1.85
N VAL A 36 -8.09 -8.78 -2.40
CA VAL A 36 -7.21 -7.76 -1.83
C VAL A 36 -7.31 -6.51 -2.69
N THR A 37 -7.70 -5.41 -2.06
CA THR A 37 -7.71 -4.06 -2.60
C THR A 37 -6.84 -3.16 -1.73
N GLU A 38 -6.52 -1.98 -2.19
CA GLU A 38 -5.80 -0.98 -1.41
C GLU A 38 -6.54 -0.67 -0.09
N GLN A 39 -7.86 -0.52 -0.16
CA GLN A 39 -8.70 -0.25 1.02
C GLN A 39 -8.76 -1.45 1.97
N SER A 40 -8.99 -2.68 1.47
CA SER A 40 -9.04 -3.86 2.34
C SER A 40 -7.67 -4.19 2.95
N SER A 41 -6.58 -3.89 2.24
CA SER A 41 -5.22 -4.09 2.76
C SER A 41 -4.90 -3.16 3.94
N MET A 42 -5.43 -1.93 3.94
CA MET A 42 -5.26 -0.97 5.04
C MET A 42 -5.99 -1.36 6.33
N GLN A 43 -6.90 -2.33 6.29
CA GLN A 43 -7.50 -2.89 7.49
C GLN A 43 -6.55 -3.85 8.23
N MET A 44 -5.51 -4.33 7.55
CA MET A 44 -4.47 -5.13 8.18
C MET A 44 -3.48 -4.25 8.93
N THR A 45 -3.30 -4.53 10.22
CA THR A 45 -2.42 -3.76 11.10
C THR A 45 -0.99 -3.65 10.58
N ALA A 46 -0.44 -4.72 10.02
CA ALA A 46 0.91 -4.73 9.46
C ALA A 46 1.05 -3.80 8.25
N VAL A 47 0.10 -3.81 7.33
CA VAL A 47 0.09 -2.92 6.15
C VAL A 47 -0.07 -1.47 6.59
N TYR A 48 -1.08 -1.21 7.45
CA TYR A 48 -1.32 0.13 7.99
C TYR A 48 -0.08 0.70 8.69
N SER A 49 0.57 -0.10 9.55
CA SER A 49 1.78 0.32 10.27
C SER A 49 2.92 0.66 9.31
N CYS A 50 3.17 -0.17 8.29
CA CYS A 50 4.23 0.07 7.31
C CYS A 50 3.96 1.34 6.49
N VAL A 51 2.73 1.50 5.99
CA VAL A 51 2.33 2.68 5.21
C VAL A 51 2.47 3.94 6.06
N ARG A 52 1.98 3.91 7.29
CA ARG A 52 2.04 5.02 8.23
C ARG A 52 3.49 5.42 8.56
N ILE A 53 4.34 4.46 8.91
CA ILE A 53 5.75 4.71 9.25
C ILE A 53 6.48 5.40 8.08
N LEU A 54 6.30 4.91 6.86
CA LEU A 54 6.95 5.48 5.68
C LEU A 54 6.38 6.85 5.31
N ALA A 55 5.06 7.00 5.35
CA ALA A 55 4.41 8.26 5.01
C ALA A 55 4.79 9.38 6.01
N GLU A 56 4.70 9.11 7.31
CA GLU A 56 5.10 10.06 8.37
C GLU A 56 6.61 10.37 8.31
N ALA A 57 7.46 9.36 8.06
CA ALA A 57 8.90 9.57 7.97
C ALA A 57 9.28 10.51 6.81
N VAL A 58 8.73 10.29 5.60
CA VAL A 58 8.96 11.18 4.45
C VAL A 58 8.34 12.55 4.65
N ALA A 59 7.12 12.61 5.18
CA ALA A 59 6.43 13.88 5.45
C ALA A 59 7.14 14.74 6.51
N GLY A 60 7.79 14.09 7.50
CA GLY A 60 8.53 14.77 8.56
C GLY A 60 9.88 15.37 8.11
N LEU A 61 10.43 14.93 6.97
CA LEU A 61 11.68 15.49 6.46
C LEU A 61 11.44 16.91 5.91
N PRO A 62 12.30 17.91 6.24
CA PRO A 62 12.13 19.25 5.72
C PRO A 62 12.46 19.29 4.21
N LEU A 63 11.51 19.76 3.40
CA LEU A 63 11.70 19.96 1.98
C LEU A 63 12.14 21.41 1.73
N HIS A 64 13.33 21.61 1.21
CA HIS A 64 13.87 22.90 0.92
C HIS A 64 14.13 23.11 -0.56
N PHE A 65 13.80 24.27 -1.09
CA PHE A 65 14.13 24.67 -2.44
C PHE A 65 15.46 25.43 -2.48
N TYR A 66 16.39 25.03 -3.34
CA TYR A 66 17.72 25.61 -3.46
C TYR A 66 17.94 26.24 -4.83
N LYS A 67 18.78 27.27 -4.88
CA LYS A 67 19.34 27.83 -6.13
C LYS A 67 20.86 27.75 -6.12
N TYR A 68 21.44 27.56 -7.29
CA TYR A 68 22.89 27.59 -7.44
C TYR A 68 23.40 29.01 -7.35
N ARG A 69 24.59 29.18 -6.75
CA ARG A 69 25.33 30.45 -6.72
C ARG A 69 26.28 30.52 -7.91
N GLU A 70 26.50 31.75 -8.45
CA GLU A 70 27.43 31.98 -9.54
C GLU A 70 28.90 31.61 -9.18
N GLY A 71 29.27 31.64 -7.90
CA GLY A 71 30.61 31.24 -7.40
C GLY A 71 30.70 29.79 -6.93
N GLY A 72 29.71 28.94 -7.22
CA GLY A 72 29.60 27.55 -6.74
C GLY A 72 28.90 27.42 -5.39
N GLY A 73 28.38 26.19 -5.13
CA GLY A 73 27.56 25.92 -3.99
C GLY A 73 26.07 26.24 -4.17
N LYS A 74 25.27 25.93 -3.17
CA LYS A 74 23.81 26.10 -3.18
C LYS A 74 23.37 26.99 -2.01
N GLU A 75 22.29 27.75 -2.19
CA GLU A 75 21.65 28.49 -1.11
C GLU A 75 20.13 28.27 -1.15
N LYS A 76 19.48 28.29 0.02
CA LYS A 76 18.02 28.16 0.10
C LYS A 76 17.34 29.32 -0.62
N ALA A 77 16.48 29.00 -1.57
CA ALA A 77 15.74 29.99 -2.36
C ALA A 77 14.42 30.39 -1.66
N VAL A 78 14.51 30.88 -0.43
CA VAL A 78 13.35 31.21 0.44
C VAL A 78 12.39 32.24 -0.16
N ASN A 79 12.88 33.07 -1.08
CA ASN A 79 12.06 34.07 -1.78
C ASN A 79 11.41 33.53 -3.07
N HIS A 80 11.65 32.28 -3.43
CA HIS A 80 11.05 31.69 -4.62
C HIS A 80 9.59 31.29 -4.32
N PRO A 81 8.61 31.56 -5.19
CA PRO A 81 7.21 31.22 -4.94
C PRO A 81 6.96 29.74 -4.58
N LEU A 82 7.70 28.81 -5.22
CA LEU A 82 7.61 27.40 -4.91
C LEU A 82 8.15 27.03 -3.52
N TYR A 83 9.00 27.86 -2.89
CA TYR A 83 9.48 27.56 -1.54
C TYR A 83 8.32 27.48 -0.56
N PHE A 84 7.44 28.47 -0.56
CA PHE A 84 6.28 28.49 0.32
C PHE A 84 5.34 27.31 0.06
N LEU A 85 5.05 27.02 -1.22
CA LEU A 85 4.15 25.92 -1.60
C LEU A 85 4.70 24.55 -1.19
N LEU A 86 6.01 24.32 -1.32
CA LEU A 86 6.60 23.02 -1.00
C LEU A 86 6.94 22.85 0.48
N HIS A 87 7.34 23.95 1.14
CA HIS A 87 7.80 23.92 2.54
C HIS A 87 6.66 24.13 3.54
N ASP A 88 5.73 25.05 3.27
CA ASP A 88 4.70 25.46 4.23
C ASP A 88 3.29 24.99 3.85
N GLU A 89 2.70 25.57 2.80
CA GLU A 89 1.30 25.35 2.41
C GLU A 89 1.16 25.12 0.89
N PRO A 90 1.06 23.87 0.44
CA PRO A 90 0.84 23.55 -0.97
C PRO A 90 -0.52 24.01 -1.49
N ASN A 91 -1.50 24.16 -0.62
CA ASN A 91 -2.83 24.67 -0.93
C ASN A 91 -3.53 25.14 0.37
N SER A 92 -4.73 25.73 0.22
CA SER A 92 -5.50 26.29 1.35
C SER A 92 -6.13 25.23 2.27
N GLU A 93 -6.04 23.95 1.96
CA GLU A 93 -6.73 22.88 2.67
C GLU A 93 -5.77 22.05 3.55
N MET A 94 -4.47 22.06 3.24
CA MET A 94 -3.50 21.20 3.93
C MET A 94 -2.11 21.82 4.03
N THR A 95 -1.40 21.46 5.09
CA THR A 95 0.01 21.79 5.27
C THR A 95 0.90 20.95 4.36
N SER A 96 2.15 21.36 4.17
CA SER A 96 3.16 20.59 3.43
C SER A 96 3.38 19.19 4.01
N PHE A 97 3.27 19.01 5.33
CA PHE A 97 3.33 17.69 5.97
C PHE A 97 2.20 16.79 5.48
N VAL A 98 0.94 17.24 5.60
CA VAL A 98 -0.24 16.45 5.19
C VAL A 98 -0.22 16.15 3.70
N PHE A 99 0.20 17.09 2.88
CA PHE A 99 0.34 16.91 1.43
C PHE A 99 1.32 15.77 1.09
N ARG A 100 2.53 15.81 1.67
CA ARG A 100 3.56 14.79 1.44
C ARG A 100 3.17 13.44 2.01
N GLU A 101 2.54 13.41 3.19
CA GLU A 101 1.98 12.20 3.79
C GLU A 101 0.94 11.56 2.86
N THR A 102 0.04 12.37 2.30
CA THR A 102 -0.98 11.93 1.34
C THR A 102 -0.35 11.36 0.06
N LEU A 103 0.59 12.09 -0.55
CA LEU A 103 1.27 11.62 -1.77
C LEU A 103 2.05 10.33 -1.50
N MET A 104 2.74 10.24 -0.36
CA MET A 104 3.48 9.04 0.01
C MET A 104 2.53 7.85 0.27
N THR A 105 1.38 8.07 0.90
CA THR A 105 0.34 7.06 1.06
C THR A 105 -0.19 6.58 -0.29
N HIS A 106 -0.43 7.48 -1.23
CA HIS A 106 -0.83 7.13 -2.59
C HIS A 106 0.24 6.27 -3.28
N LEU A 107 1.50 6.65 -3.16
CA LEU A 107 2.62 5.92 -3.75
C LEU A 107 2.73 4.49 -3.18
N LEU A 108 2.59 4.33 -1.87
CA LEU A 108 2.68 3.03 -1.18
C LEU A 108 1.49 2.11 -1.46
N LEU A 109 0.31 2.65 -1.74
CA LEU A 109 -0.88 1.86 -2.02
C LEU A 109 -1.06 1.56 -3.52
N TRP A 110 -0.98 2.60 -4.36
CA TRP A 110 -1.23 2.50 -5.81
C TRP A 110 0.03 2.50 -6.67
N GLY A 111 1.20 2.72 -6.07
CA GLY A 111 2.47 2.80 -6.80
C GLY A 111 2.65 4.08 -7.61
N ASN A 112 1.73 5.03 -7.51
CA ASN A 112 1.79 6.32 -8.17
C ASN A 112 1.17 7.38 -7.26
N ALA A 113 1.71 8.58 -7.26
CA ALA A 113 1.11 9.73 -6.64
C ALA A 113 0.94 10.85 -7.65
N TYR A 114 -0.19 11.56 -7.57
CA TYR A 114 -0.53 12.65 -8.50
C TYR A 114 -0.99 13.86 -7.72
N ALA A 115 -0.59 15.04 -8.19
CA ALA A 115 -1.18 16.28 -7.74
C ALA A 115 -1.47 17.20 -8.92
N GLN A 116 -2.60 17.88 -8.91
CA GLN A 116 -2.94 18.90 -9.88
C GLN A 116 -2.17 20.19 -9.57
N ILE A 117 -1.55 20.75 -10.60
CA ILE A 117 -0.83 22.01 -10.53
C ILE A 117 -1.77 23.13 -10.93
N ILE A 118 -2.13 23.96 -9.97
CA ILE A 118 -2.97 25.15 -10.22
C ILE A 118 -2.09 26.36 -10.50
N ARG A 119 -2.40 27.09 -11.58
CA ARG A 119 -1.68 28.28 -12.01
C ARG A 119 -2.59 29.49 -12.02
N ASN A 120 -2.03 30.64 -11.72
CA ASN A 120 -2.73 31.92 -11.87
C ASN A 120 -2.70 32.40 -13.32
N GLY A 121 -3.34 33.57 -13.61
CA GLY A 121 -3.39 34.15 -14.94
C GLY A 121 -2.02 34.60 -15.51
N LYS A 122 -0.96 34.61 -14.67
CA LYS A 122 0.43 34.90 -15.08
C LYS A 122 1.23 33.62 -15.34
N GLY A 123 0.63 32.42 -15.13
CA GLY A 123 1.30 31.14 -15.29
C GLY A 123 2.09 30.66 -14.06
N GLU A 124 2.09 31.43 -12.97
CA GLU A 124 2.77 31.07 -11.73
C GLU A 124 1.97 29.97 -10.99
N VAL A 125 2.66 29.00 -10.40
CA VAL A 125 2.05 27.95 -9.60
C VAL A 125 1.55 28.54 -8.29
N VAL A 126 0.26 28.38 -8.00
CA VAL A 126 -0.40 28.92 -6.80
C VAL A 126 -1.00 27.82 -5.90
N GLY A 127 -0.97 26.58 -6.34
CA GLY A 127 -1.47 25.47 -5.53
C GLY A 127 -1.17 24.12 -6.12
N LEU A 128 -1.06 23.12 -5.23
CA LEU A 128 -0.89 21.70 -5.54
C LEU A 128 -1.97 20.91 -4.79
N TYR A 129 -2.82 20.19 -5.52
CA TYR A 129 -3.93 19.42 -4.95
C TYR A 129 -3.76 17.93 -5.27
N PRO A 130 -3.69 17.03 -4.28
CA PRO A 130 -3.58 15.60 -4.53
C PRO A 130 -4.76 15.09 -5.35
N LEU A 131 -4.47 14.21 -6.31
CA LEU A 131 -5.47 13.51 -7.12
C LEU A 131 -5.44 12.01 -6.80
N MET A 132 -6.62 11.40 -6.71
CA MET A 132 -6.75 9.98 -6.39
C MET A 132 -6.18 9.11 -7.51
N PRO A 133 -5.20 8.22 -7.22
CA PRO A 133 -4.54 7.43 -8.25
C PRO A 133 -5.44 6.39 -8.93
N ASP A 134 -6.44 5.85 -8.22
CA ASP A 134 -7.41 4.89 -8.75
C ASP A 134 -8.31 5.49 -9.85
N ARG A 135 -8.36 6.83 -9.94
CA ARG A 135 -9.12 7.59 -10.92
C ARG A 135 -8.28 8.18 -12.04
N MET A 136 -6.98 7.92 -12.01
CA MET A 136 -6.01 8.47 -12.95
C MET A 136 -5.59 7.42 -13.97
N ALA A 137 -5.64 7.78 -15.25
CA ALA A 137 -5.06 7.00 -16.33
C ALA A 137 -4.01 7.81 -17.08
N VAL A 138 -2.81 7.25 -17.23
CA VAL A 138 -1.71 7.85 -17.98
C VAL A 138 -1.76 7.33 -19.41
N ASN A 139 -1.77 8.22 -20.39
CA ASN A 139 -1.90 7.89 -21.80
C ASN A 139 -0.93 8.70 -22.65
N ARG A 140 -0.78 8.30 -23.93
CA ARG A 140 -0.09 9.08 -24.96
C ARG A 140 -1.02 9.43 -26.10
N ASP A 141 -0.91 10.64 -26.60
CA ASP A 141 -1.65 11.09 -27.76
C ASP A 141 -1.02 10.61 -29.08
N GLU A 142 -1.57 11.03 -30.20
CA GLU A 142 -1.06 10.72 -31.55
C GLU A 142 0.36 11.25 -31.79
N ARG A 143 0.73 12.33 -31.07
CA ARG A 143 2.08 12.92 -31.09
C ARG A 143 3.03 12.24 -30.09
N LYS A 144 2.55 11.19 -29.40
CA LYS A 144 3.26 10.47 -28.33
C LYS A 144 3.58 11.33 -27.09
N GLU A 145 2.90 12.44 -26.92
CA GLU A 145 2.98 13.25 -25.72
C GLU A 145 2.12 12.64 -24.61
N ILE A 146 2.64 12.69 -23.38
CA ILE A 146 1.92 12.17 -22.21
C ILE A 146 0.79 13.13 -21.87
N TYR A 147 -0.39 12.54 -21.60
CA TYR A 147 -1.51 13.23 -21.00
C TYR A 147 -2.19 12.31 -19.97
N TYR A 148 -2.94 12.92 -19.08
CA TYR A 148 -3.65 12.24 -18.01
C TYR A 148 -5.14 12.33 -18.21
N LEU A 149 -5.86 11.25 -17.93
CA LEU A 149 -7.32 11.24 -17.86
C LEU A 149 -7.72 11.03 -16.41
N TYR A 150 -8.36 12.02 -15.82
CA TYR A 150 -8.86 11.95 -14.46
C TYR A 150 -10.38 11.82 -14.47
N THR A 151 -10.90 10.81 -13.75
CA THR A 151 -12.33 10.57 -13.61
C THR A 151 -12.83 11.28 -12.35
N VAL A 152 -13.60 12.34 -12.51
CA VAL A 152 -14.22 13.08 -11.39
C VAL A 152 -15.38 12.26 -10.82
N ASP A 153 -15.65 12.40 -9.52
CA ASP A 153 -16.82 11.77 -8.88
C ASP A 153 -18.11 12.10 -9.63
N SER A 154 -18.78 11.07 -10.10
CA SER A 154 -20.08 11.19 -10.83
C SER A 154 -20.05 12.11 -12.06
N GLY A 155 -18.85 12.43 -12.58
CA GLY A 155 -18.65 13.39 -13.66
C GLY A 155 -17.91 12.82 -14.88
N PRO A 156 -17.72 13.65 -15.92
CA PRO A 156 -16.96 13.29 -17.10
C PRO A 156 -15.48 13.12 -16.79
N GLN A 157 -14.78 12.38 -17.65
CA GLN A 157 -13.32 12.36 -17.62
C GLN A 157 -12.75 13.72 -18.05
N VAL A 158 -11.80 14.21 -17.29
CA VAL A 158 -11.07 15.44 -17.59
C VAL A 158 -9.69 15.07 -18.12
N ARG A 159 -9.32 15.65 -19.26
CA ARG A 159 -7.97 15.51 -19.82
C ARG A 159 -7.08 16.60 -19.26
N LEU A 160 -5.98 16.19 -18.63
CA LEU A 160 -4.94 17.07 -18.11
C LEU A 160 -3.64 16.86 -18.91
N SER A 161 -2.94 17.93 -19.19
CA SER A 161 -1.63 17.90 -19.84
C SER A 161 -0.53 17.53 -18.85
N LYS A 162 0.65 17.18 -19.34
CA LYS A 162 1.83 16.91 -18.50
C LYS A 162 2.20 18.11 -17.60
N SER A 163 1.98 19.34 -18.06
CA SER A 163 2.28 20.55 -17.30
C SER A 163 1.26 20.88 -16.18
N GLU A 164 0.13 20.20 -16.15
CA GLU A 164 -0.94 20.38 -15.15
C GLU A 164 -0.93 19.32 -14.05
N VAL A 165 -0.04 18.31 -14.15
CA VAL A 165 0.01 17.22 -13.19
C VAL A 165 1.45 17.00 -12.72
N LEU A 166 1.66 17.11 -11.42
CA LEU A 166 2.82 16.52 -10.76
C LEU A 166 2.57 15.02 -10.63
N HIS A 167 3.38 14.21 -11.29
CA HIS A 167 3.28 12.76 -11.23
C HIS A 167 4.57 12.18 -10.64
N ILE A 168 4.43 11.44 -9.56
CA ILE A 168 5.51 10.73 -8.87
C ILE A 168 5.26 9.24 -9.07
N PRO A 169 5.94 8.58 -10.00
CA PRO A 169 5.84 7.15 -10.21
C PRO A 169 6.74 6.39 -9.22
N GLY A 170 6.23 5.28 -8.68
CA GLY A 170 7.02 4.30 -7.96
C GLY A 170 7.78 3.35 -8.91
N LEU A 171 8.23 2.22 -8.36
CA LEU A 171 8.87 1.17 -9.16
C LEU A 171 7.89 0.66 -10.23
N GLY A 172 8.23 0.80 -11.48
CA GLY A 172 7.46 0.37 -12.64
C GLY A 172 8.30 -0.36 -13.67
N PHE A 173 7.65 -0.91 -14.68
CA PHE A 173 8.33 -1.62 -15.76
C PHE A 173 8.82 -0.67 -16.86
N ASP A 174 8.08 0.39 -17.16
CA ASP A 174 8.32 1.32 -18.26
C ASP A 174 8.86 2.67 -17.80
N GLY A 175 9.00 2.89 -16.49
CA GLY A 175 9.44 4.16 -15.91
C GLY A 175 8.40 5.29 -16.00
N LEU A 176 7.17 4.98 -16.42
CA LEU A 176 6.09 5.96 -16.55
C LEU A 176 4.99 5.75 -15.52
N VAL A 177 4.67 4.49 -15.23
CA VAL A 177 3.65 4.12 -14.25
C VAL A 177 4.23 3.09 -13.29
N GLY A 178 4.15 3.38 -12.00
CA GLY A 178 4.58 2.47 -10.94
C GLY A 178 3.58 1.33 -10.70
N TYR A 179 4.09 0.19 -10.24
CA TYR A 179 3.27 -0.92 -9.76
C TYR A 179 2.68 -0.61 -8.39
N SER A 180 1.41 -0.98 -8.18
CA SER A 180 0.85 -1.00 -6.82
C SER A 180 1.60 -2.01 -5.96
N PRO A 181 2.26 -1.61 -4.85
CA PRO A 181 2.89 -2.54 -3.92
C PRO A 181 1.88 -3.53 -3.34
N ILE A 182 0.63 -3.10 -3.14
CA ILE A 182 -0.46 -3.95 -2.67
C ILE A 182 -0.81 -5.03 -3.70
N ALA A 183 -0.91 -4.66 -4.97
CA ALA A 183 -1.20 -5.62 -6.03
C ALA A 183 -0.07 -6.65 -6.20
N MET A 184 1.19 -6.21 -6.05
CA MET A 184 2.36 -7.11 -6.08
C MET A 184 2.39 -8.06 -4.88
N ALA A 185 1.97 -7.60 -3.71
CA ALA A 185 1.94 -8.35 -2.46
C ALA A 185 0.62 -9.09 -2.21
N LYS A 186 -0.33 -9.07 -3.14
CA LYS A 186 -1.71 -9.53 -2.94
C LYS A 186 -1.84 -10.92 -2.32
N ASN A 187 -0.97 -11.87 -2.69
CA ASN A 187 -1.02 -13.23 -2.15
C ASN A 187 -0.57 -13.28 -0.68
N ALA A 188 0.48 -12.55 -0.32
CA ALA A 188 0.95 -12.46 1.06
C ALA A 188 -0.11 -11.77 1.94
N ILE A 189 -0.67 -10.65 1.48
CA ILE A 189 -1.73 -9.92 2.19
C ILE A 189 -3.00 -10.78 2.29
N GLY A 190 -3.40 -11.46 1.21
CA GLY A 190 -4.57 -12.34 1.20
C GLY A 190 -4.43 -13.54 2.14
N MET A 191 -3.23 -14.11 2.25
CA MET A 191 -2.92 -15.16 3.22
C MET A 191 -3.03 -14.62 4.65
N ALA A 192 -2.50 -13.43 4.91
CA ALA A 192 -2.57 -12.81 6.23
C ALA A 192 -4.02 -12.50 6.64
N ILE A 193 -4.86 -11.99 5.72
CA ILE A 193 -6.31 -11.80 5.95
C ILE A 193 -6.99 -13.13 6.28
N ALA A 194 -6.68 -14.19 5.51
CA ALA A 194 -7.26 -15.51 5.74
C ALA A 194 -6.86 -16.07 7.12
N CYS A 195 -5.62 -15.87 7.56
CA CYS A 195 -5.15 -16.25 8.89
C CYS A 195 -5.88 -15.47 9.99
N GLU A 196 -6.08 -14.17 9.82
CA GLU A 196 -6.83 -13.36 10.81
C GLU A 196 -8.28 -13.80 10.91
N GLU A 197 -8.96 -14.03 9.80
CA GLU A 197 -10.33 -14.52 9.80
C GLU A 197 -10.45 -15.92 10.42
N TYR A 198 -9.50 -16.80 10.13
CA TYR A 198 -9.47 -18.12 10.75
C TYR A 198 -9.34 -18.01 12.27
N GLY A 199 -8.39 -17.21 12.75
CA GLY A 199 -8.22 -16.97 14.18
C GLY A 199 -9.43 -16.34 14.82
N ALA A 200 -10.04 -15.33 14.19
CA ALA A 200 -11.25 -14.68 14.68
C ALA A 200 -12.42 -15.67 14.81
N LYS A 201 -12.63 -16.53 13.80
CA LYS A 201 -13.67 -17.58 13.85
C LYS A 201 -13.36 -18.63 14.92
N PHE A 202 -12.10 -19.03 15.06
CA PHE A 202 -11.69 -19.99 16.08
C PHE A 202 -11.98 -19.46 17.49
N PHE A 203 -11.59 -18.22 17.78
CA PHE A 203 -11.88 -17.60 19.08
C PHE A 203 -13.37 -17.28 19.28
N ALA A 204 -14.07 -16.84 18.23
CA ALA A 204 -15.52 -16.59 18.30
C ALA A 204 -16.31 -17.86 18.63
N ASN A 205 -15.82 -19.03 18.21
CA ASN A 205 -16.43 -20.32 18.54
C ASN A 205 -15.93 -20.90 19.88
N GLY A 206 -15.34 -20.08 20.73
CA GLY A 206 -14.88 -20.50 22.07
C GLY A 206 -13.60 -21.33 22.05
N ALA A 207 -12.77 -21.16 20.99
CA ALA A 207 -11.55 -21.95 20.76
C ALA A 207 -11.80 -23.48 20.76
N ASN A 208 -13.02 -23.89 20.46
CA ASN A 208 -13.42 -25.30 20.42
C ASN A 208 -13.36 -25.79 18.97
N PRO A 209 -12.49 -26.77 18.66
CA PRO A 209 -12.45 -27.35 17.32
C PRO A 209 -13.78 -28.01 17.01
N GLY A 210 -14.19 -27.93 15.73
CA GLY A 210 -15.38 -28.66 15.27
C GLY A 210 -15.24 -30.16 15.56
N GLY A 211 -16.32 -30.82 15.91
CA GLY A 211 -16.33 -32.23 16.27
C GLY A 211 -17.57 -32.94 15.80
N VAL A 212 -17.58 -34.24 15.95
CA VAL A 212 -18.72 -35.12 15.71
C VAL A 212 -19.31 -35.50 17.06
N LEU A 213 -20.63 -35.33 17.20
CA LEU A 213 -21.39 -35.94 18.25
C LEU A 213 -21.82 -37.33 17.76
N GLU A 214 -21.27 -38.37 18.35
CA GLU A 214 -21.57 -39.75 18.04
C GLU A 214 -22.68 -40.24 18.99
N HIS A 215 -23.69 -40.92 18.45
CA HIS A 215 -24.76 -41.57 19.23
C HIS A 215 -24.86 -43.05 18.84
N PRO A 216 -24.98 -43.96 19.81
CA PRO A 216 -24.97 -45.41 19.53
C PRO A 216 -26.22 -45.92 18.78
N GLY A 217 -27.26 -45.11 18.69
CA GLY A 217 -28.49 -45.44 17.97
C GLY A 217 -28.88 -44.39 16.95
N THR A 218 -30.08 -44.47 16.39
CA THR A 218 -30.60 -43.50 15.40
C THR A 218 -31.24 -42.33 16.11
N LEU A 219 -30.75 -41.12 15.81
CA LEU A 219 -31.33 -39.87 16.31
C LEU A 219 -32.57 -39.49 15.51
N LYS A 220 -33.65 -39.18 16.20
CA LYS A 220 -34.92 -38.75 15.58
C LYS A 220 -34.80 -37.34 14.97
N ASP A 221 -33.98 -36.45 15.56
CA ASP A 221 -33.81 -35.07 15.13
C ASP A 221 -32.35 -34.62 15.37
N PRO A 222 -31.42 -34.92 14.43
CA PRO A 222 -30.03 -34.54 14.55
C PRO A 222 -29.81 -33.02 14.41
N VAL A 223 -30.75 -32.30 13.75
CA VAL A 223 -30.65 -30.85 13.56
C VAL A 223 -30.87 -30.15 14.91
N ARG A 224 -31.90 -30.51 15.64
CA ARG A 224 -32.17 -29.93 16.94
C ARG A 224 -31.06 -30.16 17.95
N ILE A 225 -30.44 -31.35 17.95
CA ILE A 225 -29.30 -31.65 18.83
C ILE A 225 -28.13 -30.76 18.49
N ARG A 226 -27.79 -30.58 17.18
CA ARG A 226 -26.71 -29.68 16.72
C ARG A 226 -26.99 -28.24 17.12
N GLU A 227 -28.21 -27.76 16.95
CA GLU A 227 -28.58 -26.39 17.32
C GLU A 227 -28.50 -26.17 18.83
N SER A 228 -29.01 -27.11 19.65
CA SER A 228 -28.89 -27.07 21.11
C SER A 228 -27.45 -27.09 21.58
N TRP A 229 -26.60 -27.90 20.94
CA TRP A 229 -25.16 -27.95 21.20
C TRP A 229 -24.50 -26.59 20.91
N ASN A 230 -24.76 -26.04 19.73
CA ASN A 230 -24.21 -24.75 19.34
C ASN A 230 -24.69 -23.60 20.24
N ALA A 231 -25.95 -23.60 20.65
CA ALA A 231 -26.49 -22.59 21.56
C ALA A 231 -25.85 -22.65 22.95
N THR A 232 -25.51 -23.85 23.42
CA THR A 232 -24.99 -24.08 24.78
C THR A 232 -23.47 -23.90 24.84
N PHE A 233 -22.72 -24.35 23.82
CA PHE A 233 -21.26 -24.43 23.81
C PHE A 233 -20.60 -23.57 22.74
N GLY A 234 -21.37 -23.01 21.81
CA GLY A 234 -20.87 -22.08 20.81
C GLY A 234 -20.64 -20.66 21.38
N GLY A 235 -19.67 -19.94 20.82
CA GLY A 235 -19.35 -18.57 21.19
C GLY A 235 -18.31 -18.44 22.31
N SER A 236 -17.60 -17.31 22.30
CA SER A 236 -16.49 -17.03 23.25
C SER A 236 -16.97 -16.93 24.71
N SER A 237 -18.20 -16.53 24.95
CA SER A 237 -18.79 -16.44 26.27
C SER A 237 -19.12 -17.82 26.90
N ASN A 238 -19.13 -18.86 26.08
CA ASN A 238 -19.44 -20.24 26.53
C ASN A 238 -18.17 -21.12 26.54
N ALA A 239 -17.01 -20.55 26.30
CA ALA A 239 -15.74 -21.25 26.36
C ALA A 239 -15.54 -21.89 27.74
N SER A 240 -15.01 -23.10 27.77
CA SER A 240 -14.71 -23.87 29.01
C SER A 240 -15.89 -24.35 29.80
N LYS A 241 -17.14 -24.32 29.28
CA LYS A 241 -18.26 -24.97 29.92
C LYS A 241 -18.14 -26.49 29.85
N VAL A 242 -18.48 -27.16 30.94
CA VAL A 242 -18.51 -28.64 30.98
C VAL A 242 -19.73 -29.15 30.22
N ALA A 243 -19.48 -30.03 29.24
CA ALA A 243 -20.55 -30.71 28.51
C ALA A 243 -20.94 -32.01 29.24
N VAL A 244 -22.23 -32.20 29.45
CA VAL A 244 -22.78 -33.46 29.93
C VAL A 244 -23.46 -34.14 28.74
N LEU A 245 -22.97 -35.35 28.38
CA LEU A 245 -23.49 -36.13 27.27
C LEU A 245 -24.36 -37.27 27.83
N GLU A 246 -25.59 -37.35 27.34
CA GLU A 246 -26.56 -38.37 27.76
C GLU A 246 -26.62 -39.53 26.74
N GLU A 247 -27.28 -40.63 27.12
CA GLU A 247 -27.60 -41.78 26.27
C GLU A 247 -26.38 -42.38 25.51
N GLY A 248 -25.18 -42.32 26.09
CA GLY A 248 -23.97 -42.88 25.49
C GLY A 248 -23.38 -42.08 24.35
N MET A 249 -23.81 -40.84 24.19
CA MET A 249 -23.19 -39.93 23.21
C MET A 249 -21.72 -39.68 23.50
N LYS A 250 -20.93 -39.54 22.47
CA LYS A 250 -19.51 -39.21 22.56
C LYS A 250 -19.22 -38.00 21.68
N TYR A 251 -18.30 -37.14 22.12
CA TYR A 251 -17.79 -36.05 21.35
C TYR A 251 -16.40 -36.42 20.88
N SER A 252 -16.19 -36.42 19.55
CA SER A 252 -14.89 -36.67 18.91
C SER A 252 -14.52 -35.44 18.13
N PRO A 253 -13.45 -34.70 18.50
CA PRO A 253 -12.98 -33.56 17.71
C PRO A 253 -12.47 -34.03 16.33
N ILE A 254 -12.94 -33.38 15.25
CA ILE A 254 -12.51 -33.69 13.88
C ILE A 254 -11.27 -32.88 13.50
N SER A 255 -11.12 -31.67 14.03
CA SER A 255 -9.99 -30.85 13.66
C SER A 255 -8.76 -31.23 14.46
N ILE A 256 -7.65 -31.39 13.73
CA ILE A 256 -6.33 -31.29 14.32
C ILE A 256 -6.29 -29.89 14.95
N SER A 257 -6.16 -29.82 16.26
CA SER A 257 -5.89 -28.55 16.92
C SER A 257 -4.69 -27.94 16.22
N PRO A 258 -4.80 -26.79 15.51
CA PRO A 258 -3.60 -26.14 15.02
C PRO A 258 -2.79 -25.88 16.27
N GLU A 259 -1.60 -26.47 16.35
CA GLU A 259 -0.72 -26.20 17.48
C GLU A 259 -0.69 -24.69 17.64
N GLN A 260 -1.10 -24.17 18.77
CA GLN A 260 -1.24 -22.73 19.00
C GLN A 260 0.05 -21.99 18.66
N ALA A 261 1.20 -22.65 18.85
CA ALA A 261 2.50 -22.20 18.44
C ALA A 261 2.62 -21.99 16.91
N GLN A 262 2.18 -22.92 16.07
CA GLN A 262 2.26 -22.81 14.61
C GLN A 262 1.37 -21.68 14.08
N PHE A 263 0.21 -21.45 14.68
CA PHE A 263 -0.65 -20.34 14.29
C PHE A 263 0.00 -18.99 14.62
N LEU A 264 0.58 -18.83 15.80
CA LEU A 264 1.29 -17.61 16.18
C LEU A 264 2.54 -17.37 15.32
N GLU A 265 3.31 -18.42 15.04
CA GLU A 265 4.47 -18.35 14.14
C GLU A 265 4.07 -17.96 12.72
N THR A 266 2.96 -18.51 12.21
CA THR A 266 2.44 -18.15 10.90
C THR A 266 2.05 -16.66 10.86
N ARG A 267 1.36 -16.15 11.87
CA ARG A 267 1.02 -14.71 11.95
C ARG A 267 2.26 -13.83 11.99
N LYS A 268 3.27 -14.17 12.77
CA LYS A 268 4.54 -13.43 12.82
C LYS A 268 5.25 -13.44 11.47
N PHE A 269 5.29 -14.61 10.83
CA PHE A 269 5.87 -14.73 9.49
C PHE A 269 5.17 -13.80 8.49
N GLN A 270 3.84 -13.73 8.49
CA GLN A 270 3.07 -12.85 7.60
C GLN A 270 3.35 -11.37 7.87
N ILE A 271 3.46 -10.95 9.13
CA ILE A 271 3.83 -9.58 9.49
C ILE A 271 5.21 -9.23 8.94
N ASN A 272 6.20 -10.12 9.11
CA ASN A 272 7.55 -9.92 8.63
C ASN A 272 7.64 -9.92 7.09
N GLU A 273 6.81 -10.71 6.41
CA GLU A 273 6.74 -10.72 4.97
C GLU A 273 6.17 -9.39 4.42
N ILE A 274 5.12 -8.87 5.05
CA ILE A 274 4.57 -7.55 4.71
C ILE A 274 5.61 -6.45 4.98
N ALA A 275 6.25 -6.45 6.14
CA ALA A 275 7.30 -5.49 6.48
C ALA A 275 8.46 -5.49 5.47
N ARG A 276 8.84 -6.67 4.97
CA ARG A 276 9.87 -6.84 3.92
C ARG A 276 9.46 -6.20 2.60
N ILE A 277 8.20 -6.33 2.19
CA ILE A 277 7.68 -5.72 0.96
C ILE A 277 7.82 -4.20 1.01
N PHE A 278 7.47 -3.59 2.14
CA PHE A 278 7.60 -2.16 2.37
C PHE A 278 9.01 -1.71 2.79
N ARG A 279 9.96 -2.65 2.95
CA ARG A 279 11.32 -2.38 3.46
C ARG A 279 11.34 -1.70 4.82
N VAL A 280 10.36 -2.01 5.66
CA VAL A 280 10.29 -1.53 7.05
C VAL A 280 10.94 -2.57 7.94
N PRO A 281 11.91 -2.21 8.79
CA PRO A 281 12.53 -3.14 9.72
C PRO A 281 11.50 -3.74 10.70
N PRO A 282 11.60 -5.03 11.05
CA PRO A 282 10.63 -5.70 11.91
C PRO A 282 10.43 -5.05 13.27
N HIS A 283 11.45 -4.48 13.87
CA HIS A 283 11.36 -3.79 15.16
C HIS A 283 10.44 -2.56 15.11
N MET A 284 10.33 -1.88 13.96
CA MET A 284 9.44 -0.72 13.79
C MET A 284 7.96 -1.13 13.71
N VAL A 285 7.65 -2.36 13.32
CA VAL A 285 6.29 -2.92 13.33
C VAL A 285 6.01 -3.76 14.58
N GLY A 286 6.88 -3.67 15.60
CA GLY A 286 6.68 -4.28 16.92
C GLY A 286 7.23 -5.70 17.08
N ASP A 287 7.97 -6.24 16.10
CA ASP A 287 8.65 -7.53 16.25
C ASP A 287 10.07 -7.32 16.81
N LEU A 288 10.22 -7.59 18.10
CA LEU A 288 11.48 -7.43 18.84
C LEU A 288 12.19 -8.76 19.14
N GLU A 289 11.69 -9.90 18.67
CA GLU A 289 12.21 -11.22 19.07
C GLU A 289 13.70 -11.44 18.74
N LYS A 290 14.17 -10.87 17.65
CA LYS A 290 15.58 -10.98 17.21
C LYS A 290 16.35 -9.67 17.37
N SER A 291 15.84 -8.76 18.19
CA SER A 291 16.38 -7.43 18.34
C SER A 291 17.23 -7.31 19.61
N SER A 292 18.51 -6.94 19.46
CA SER A 292 19.37 -6.42 20.52
C SER A 292 19.50 -4.90 20.35
N PHE A 293 19.86 -4.18 21.41
CA PHE A 293 20.01 -2.71 21.33
C PHE A 293 20.95 -2.25 20.22
N SER A 294 22.09 -2.90 20.06
CA SER A 294 23.06 -2.59 19.00
C SER A 294 22.52 -2.91 17.59
N ASN A 295 21.68 -3.92 17.46
CA ASN A 295 21.09 -4.33 16.20
C ASN A 295 19.94 -3.38 15.78
N ILE A 296 19.17 -2.87 16.74
CA ILE A 296 18.10 -1.89 16.50
C ILE A 296 18.67 -0.58 15.96
N GLU A 297 19.75 -0.08 16.53
CA GLU A 297 20.42 1.14 16.05
C GLU A 297 20.92 0.97 14.62
N GLN A 298 21.61 -0.14 14.32
CA GLN A 298 22.08 -0.46 12.98
C GLN A 298 20.93 -0.58 11.98
N GLN A 299 19.85 -1.28 12.34
CA GLN A 299 18.66 -1.43 11.49
C GLN A 299 17.95 -0.08 11.23
N SER A 300 17.95 0.81 12.21
CA SER A 300 17.39 2.17 12.05
C SER A 300 18.23 3.00 11.09
N LEU A 301 19.56 2.91 11.15
CA LEU A 301 20.44 3.55 10.17
C LEU A 301 20.28 2.96 8.76
N GLU A 302 20.12 1.65 8.66
CA GLU A 302 19.83 0.98 7.38
C GLU A 302 18.48 1.39 6.81
N PHE A 303 17.48 1.58 7.63
CA PHE A 303 16.17 2.10 7.20
C PHE A 303 16.29 3.49 6.60
N VAL A 304 17.03 4.40 7.23
CA VAL A 304 17.30 5.72 6.66
C VAL A 304 18.03 5.58 5.33
N LYS A 305 19.14 4.82 5.30
CA LYS A 305 20.04 4.72 4.14
C LYS A 305 19.42 3.98 2.94
N TYR A 306 18.72 2.88 3.19
CA TYR A 306 18.28 1.97 2.12
C TYR A 306 16.76 2.02 1.84
N THR A 307 16.01 2.73 2.66
CA THR A 307 14.57 2.90 2.46
C THR A 307 14.23 4.36 2.23
N LEU A 308 14.47 5.24 3.20
CA LEU A 308 14.08 6.64 3.09
C LEU A 308 14.87 7.40 2.03
N CYS A 309 16.20 7.25 1.98
CA CYS A 309 17.01 7.95 0.97
C CYS A 309 16.62 7.55 -0.45
N LEU A 310 16.29 6.28 -0.71
CA LEU A 310 15.86 5.83 -2.02
C LEU A 310 14.50 6.39 -2.43
N LEU A 311 13.56 6.49 -1.50
CA LEU A 311 12.25 7.08 -1.74
C LEU A 311 12.37 8.58 -2.02
N TYR A 312 13.25 9.26 -1.29
CA TYR A 312 13.47 10.70 -1.43
C TYR A 312 14.21 11.07 -2.71
N THR A 313 15.20 10.27 -3.14
CA THR A 313 16.01 10.54 -4.34
C THR A 313 15.31 10.19 -5.64
N SER A 314 14.34 9.26 -5.64
CA SER A 314 13.57 8.96 -6.84
C SER A 314 12.66 10.13 -7.27
N ASP A 315 12.28 10.98 -6.32
CA ASP A 315 11.46 12.17 -6.57
C ASP A 315 12.28 13.35 -7.13
N ALA A 316 13.58 13.41 -6.83
CA ALA A 316 14.47 14.52 -7.21
C ALA A 316 15.12 14.37 -8.59
N ALA A 317 15.06 13.19 -9.21
CA ALA A 317 15.78 12.90 -10.45
C ALA A 317 15.10 13.44 -11.72
N ASP A 318 13.84 13.87 -11.65
CA ASP A 318 13.06 14.21 -12.85
C ASP A 318 13.22 15.67 -13.31
N ASP A 319 13.80 16.57 -12.48
CA ASP A 319 13.93 18.00 -12.80
C ASP A 319 15.37 18.46 -13.13
N GLY A 320 16.35 17.54 -13.22
CA GLY A 320 17.74 17.90 -13.56
C GLY A 320 18.47 18.76 -12.52
N GLU A 321 17.84 19.09 -11.40
CA GLU A 321 18.44 19.82 -10.30
C GLU A 321 18.62 18.88 -9.10
N SER A 322 19.86 18.48 -8.83
CA SER A 322 20.20 17.61 -7.71
C SER A 322 19.84 18.26 -6.38
N VAL A 323 19.00 17.60 -5.62
CA VAL A 323 18.75 17.92 -4.21
C VAL A 323 19.77 17.13 -3.39
N ASP A 324 20.78 17.82 -2.84
CA ASP A 324 21.64 17.22 -1.83
C ASP A 324 20.99 17.36 -0.44
N LEU A 325 20.96 16.28 0.31
CA LEU A 325 20.51 16.20 1.70
C LEU A 325 21.51 16.89 2.63
#